data_d8495f6107c6cb30af5484927f34781f
#
_entry.id   d8495f6107c6cb30af5484927f34781f
#
_cell.length_a   1.000
_cell.length_b   1.000
_cell.length_c   1.000
_cell.angle_alpha   90.00
_cell.angle_beta   90.00
_cell.angle_gamma   90.00
#
_symmetry.space_group_name_H-M   'P 1'
#
loop_
_entity.id
_entity.type
_entity.pdbx_description
1 polymer ?
#
loop_
_entity_poly.entity_id
_entity_poly.type
_entity_poly.pdbx_seq_one_letter_code
_entity_poly.pdbx_strand_id
1 'polypeptide(L)'
;MFDNKNSNKTTYGIVGLGCFGQALARDLAESGAELIVLDSSEDKVREMRELTENAYVVKSLDKKALEASGIQNCDVAVVCIGEQMDASILTTLHLVTLGIPKVIAQATSAEHGLILEKLGAEVVYPERDMAVRLASRLETARELDIIQLSEQINISKIQLPEQFVGKSVADANLRRRFGLNIIAIENDGRVLDKIQPDYVFQPEDTLFLVGSRDGLFKISQCAHHA
;
A
#
# COMPACT_ATOMS: atom_id res chain seq x y z
N MET A 1 29.27 -29.85 4.38
CA MET A 1 29.51 -28.45 3.90
C MET A 1 28.16 -27.81 3.95
N PHE A 2 27.82 -27.20 5.09
CA PHE A 2 26.50 -26.61 5.33
C PHE A 2 26.54 -25.14 4.83
N ASP A 3 25.81 -24.89 3.78
CA ASP A 3 25.60 -23.55 3.21
C ASP A 3 24.78 -22.72 4.22
N ASN A 4 25.51 -21.88 4.95
CA ASN A 4 24.94 -20.92 5.90
C ASN A 4 24.39 -19.73 5.08
N LYS A 5 23.19 -19.87 4.51
CA LYS A 5 22.44 -18.72 4.04
C LYS A 5 21.96 -17.92 5.25
N ASN A 6 22.84 -17.06 5.76
CA ASN A 6 22.43 -15.90 6.55
C ASN A 6 21.55 -15.03 5.66
N SER A 7 20.25 -15.28 5.63
CA SER A 7 19.29 -14.35 5.07
C SER A 7 19.35 -13.12 5.98
N ASN A 8 19.97 -12.04 5.49
CA ASN A 8 19.99 -10.75 6.14
C ASN A 8 18.53 -10.26 6.21
N LYS A 9 17.81 -10.61 7.29
CA LYS A 9 16.45 -10.15 7.50
C LYS A 9 16.51 -8.67 7.77
N THR A 10 15.74 -7.89 7.02
CA THR A 10 15.60 -6.45 7.26
C THR A 10 14.93 -6.23 8.61
N THR A 11 15.53 -5.38 9.43
CA THR A 11 15.01 -5.01 10.76
C THR A 11 14.28 -3.68 10.68
N TYR A 12 13.04 -3.65 11.17
CA TYR A 12 12.18 -2.46 11.15
C TYR A 12 11.95 -1.94 12.57
N GLY A 13 12.11 -0.63 12.76
CA GLY A 13 11.72 0.08 13.97
C GLY A 13 10.37 0.79 13.76
N ILE A 14 9.36 0.51 14.58
CA ILE A 14 8.05 1.16 14.52
C ILE A 14 7.88 2.03 15.75
N VAL A 15 7.70 3.33 15.58
CA VAL A 15 7.50 4.30 16.67
C VAL A 15 6.09 4.89 16.59
N GLY A 16 5.26 4.54 17.57
CA GLY A 16 3.84 4.87 17.61
C GLY A 16 2.95 3.72 17.13
N LEU A 17 2.10 3.24 18.03
CA LEU A 17 1.13 2.17 17.81
C LEU A 17 -0.30 2.73 17.70
N GLY A 18 -0.46 3.76 16.85
CA GLY A 18 -1.77 4.16 16.35
C GLY A 18 -2.33 3.10 15.38
N CYS A 19 -3.51 3.35 14.79
CA CYS A 19 -4.13 2.39 13.85
C CYS A 19 -3.17 1.98 12.72
N PHE A 20 -2.46 2.96 12.14
CA PHE A 20 -1.50 2.70 11.06
C PHE A 20 -0.28 1.90 11.55
N GLY A 21 0.33 2.31 12.67
CA GLY A 21 1.52 1.64 13.19
C GLY A 21 1.26 0.20 13.63
N GLN A 22 0.11 -0.08 14.25
CA GLN A 22 -0.27 -1.45 14.62
C GLN A 22 -0.49 -2.32 13.39
N ALA A 23 -1.23 -1.84 12.39
CA ALA A 23 -1.46 -2.58 11.15
C ALA A 23 -0.13 -2.90 10.45
N LEU A 24 0.73 -1.87 10.28
CA LEU A 24 2.05 -2.04 9.68
C LEU A 24 2.93 -3.06 10.42
N ALA A 25 2.96 -2.99 11.75
CA ALA A 25 3.74 -3.93 12.55
C ALA A 25 3.26 -5.37 12.39
N ARG A 26 1.94 -5.61 12.34
CA ARG A 26 1.35 -6.94 12.10
C ARG A 26 1.72 -7.50 10.73
N ASP A 27 1.52 -6.72 9.67
CA ASP A 27 1.81 -7.16 8.29
C ASP A 27 3.30 -7.46 8.10
N LEU A 28 4.20 -6.66 8.68
CA LEU A 28 5.64 -6.91 8.64
C LEU A 28 6.03 -8.17 9.44
N ALA A 29 5.42 -8.39 10.62
CA ALA A 29 5.64 -9.59 11.41
C ALA A 29 5.19 -10.85 10.66
N GLU A 30 4.01 -10.83 10.04
CA GLU A 30 3.48 -11.92 9.22
C GLU A 30 4.40 -12.23 8.02
N SER A 31 5.07 -11.23 7.48
CA SER A 31 6.09 -11.37 6.43
C SER A 31 7.41 -11.94 6.95
N GLY A 32 7.55 -12.16 8.26
CA GLY A 32 8.76 -12.71 8.90
C GLY A 32 9.87 -11.68 9.11
N ALA A 33 9.56 -10.37 9.09
CA ALA A 33 10.51 -9.31 9.39
C ALA A 33 10.88 -9.28 10.89
N GLU A 34 12.06 -8.75 11.21
CA GLU A 34 12.45 -8.45 12.58
C GLU A 34 11.98 -7.06 12.97
N LEU A 35 11.32 -6.94 14.14
CA LEU A 35 10.68 -5.70 14.57
C LEU A 35 11.22 -5.22 15.91
N ILE A 36 11.42 -3.90 16.03
CA ILE A 36 11.51 -3.16 17.29
C ILE A 36 10.31 -2.21 17.32
N VAL A 37 9.46 -2.29 18.36
CA VAL A 37 8.22 -1.54 18.43
C VAL A 37 8.20 -0.66 19.70
N LEU A 38 7.89 0.62 19.54
CA LEU A 38 7.90 1.61 20.61
C LEU A 38 6.56 2.35 20.67
N ASP A 39 5.96 2.41 21.86
CA ASP A 39 4.79 3.28 22.16
C ASP A 39 4.79 3.70 23.63
N SER A 40 4.08 4.76 23.95
CA SER A 40 3.88 5.22 25.34
C SER A 40 2.81 4.43 26.09
N SER A 41 1.93 3.72 25.39
CA SER A 41 0.83 2.92 25.90
C SER A 41 1.27 1.49 26.21
N GLU A 42 1.20 1.11 27.48
CA GLU A 42 1.54 -0.25 27.92
C GLU A 42 0.62 -1.32 27.32
N ASP A 43 -0.68 -0.99 27.16
CA ASP A 43 -1.64 -1.93 26.58
C ASP A 43 -1.33 -2.24 25.12
N LYS A 44 -1.02 -1.23 24.31
CA LYS A 44 -0.65 -1.41 22.90
C LYS A 44 0.66 -2.18 22.75
N VAL A 45 1.64 -1.89 23.59
CA VAL A 45 2.93 -2.60 23.58
C VAL A 45 2.72 -4.06 23.99
N ARG A 46 1.86 -4.34 24.98
CA ARG A 46 1.55 -5.71 25.41
C ARG A 46 0.97 -6.55 24.28
N GLU A 47 0.06 -5.99 23.48
CA GLU A 47 -0.47 -6.67 22.30
C GLU A 47 0.62 -6.99 21.27
N MET A 48 1.59 -6.10 21.08
CA MET A 48 2.69 -6.33 20.13
C MET A 48 3.71 -7.37 20.61
N ARG A 49 3.76 -7.68 21.89
CA ARG A 49 4.64 -8.76 22.44
C ARG A 49 4.29 -10.15 21.94
N GLU A 50 3.08 -10.34 21.41
CA GLU A 50 2.71 -11.59 20.73
C GLU A 50 3.42 -11.75 19.36
N LEU A 51 3.89 -10.64 18.79
CA LEU A 51 4.51 -10.60 17.46
C LEU A 51 6.04 -10.44 17.51
N THR A 52 6.54 -9.74 18.53
CA THR A 52 7.98 -9.49 18.72
C THR A 52 8.35 -9.37 20.18
N GLU A 53 9.50 -9.91 20.57
CA GLU A 53 10.07 -9.75 21.90
C GLU A 53 10.59 -8.30 22.15
N ASN A 54 10.88 -7.57 21.05
CA ASN A 54 11.43 -6.22 21.10
C ASN A 54 10.31 -5.15 21.08
N ALA A 55 9.35 -5.26 22.00
CA ALA A 55 8.27 -4.29 22.18
C ALA A 55 8.43 -3.54 23.51
N TYR A 56 8.68 -2.23 23.44
CA TYR A 56 9.06 -1.42 24.60
C TYR A 56 8.09 -0.27 24.85
N VAL A 57 7.74 -0.08 26.14
CA VAL A 57 7.01 1.10 26.60
C VAL A 57 7.99 2.26 26.78
N VAL A 58 7.82 3.32 25.99
CA VAL A 58 8.71 4.49 26.03
C VAL A 58 7.89 5.74 26.35
N LYS A 59 8.03 6.25 27.56
CA LYS A 59 7.28 7.44 28.03
C LYS A 59 7.77 8.75 27.44
N SER A 60 9.04 8.80 27.04
CA SER A 60 9.65 9.93 26.32
C SER A 60 10.33 9.43 25.07
N LEU A 61 10.13 10.14 23.96
CA LEU A 61 10.78 9.84 22.68
C LEU A 61 12.04 10.71 22.48
N ASP A 62 12.73 11.03 23.59
CA ASP A 62 14.03 11.69 23.52
C ASP A 62 15.11 10.73 22.99
N LYS A 63 16.22 11.31 22.56
CA LYS A 63 17.31 10.56 21.93
C LYS A 63 17.83 9.40 22.80
N LYS A 64 17.94 9.61 24.12
CA LYS A 64 18.46 8.57 25.03
C LYS A 64 17.52 7.38 25.16
N ALA A 65 16.20 7.66 25.24
CA ALA A 65 15.20 6.60 25.32
C ALA A 65 15.13 5.78 24.00
N LEU A 66 15.28 6.45 22.85
CA LEU A 66 15.37 5.79 21.56
C LEU A 66 16.64 4.93 21.44
N GLU A 67 17.80 5.45 21.85
CA GLU A 67 19.07 4.69 21.88
C GLU A 67 18.98 3.45 22.81
N ALA A 68 18.35 3.59 23.96
CA ALA A 68 18.17 2.49 24.92
C ALA A 68 17.31 1.35 24.39
N SER A 69 16.40 1.62 23.44
CA SER A 69 15.58 0.60 22.78
C SER A 69 16.32 -0.21 21.73
N GLY A 70 17.48 0.26 21.29
CA GLY A 70 18.25 -0.38 20.22
C GLY A 70 17.76 -0.04 18.80
N ILE A 71 16.81 0.88 18.63
CA ILE A 71 16.19 1.23 17.34
C ILE A 71 17.21 1.73 16.30
N GLN A 72 18.34 2.29 16.73
CA GLN A 72 19.42 2.73 15.86
C GLN A 72 20.07 1.60 15.04
N ASN A 73 19.81 0.35 15.41
CA ASN A 73 20.32 -0.82 14.69
C ASN A 73 19.36 -1.30 13.59
N CYS A 74 18.19 -0.66 13.43
CA CYS A 74 17.25 -0.99 12.37
C CYS A 74 17.72 -0.50 11.01
N ASP A 75 17.39 -1.25 9.96
CA ASP A 75 17.61 -0.84 8.57
C ASP A 75 16.62 0.26 8.15
N VAL A 76 15.40 0.17 8.68
CA VAL A 76 14.31 1.11 8.40
C VAL A 76 13.60 1.46 9.71
N ALA A 77 13.37 2.75 9.96
CA ALA A 77 12.49 3.19 11.05
C ALA A 77 11.26 3.92 10.50
N VAL A 78 10.09 3.64 11.07
CA VAL A 78 8.83 4.25 10.67
C VAL A 78 8.21 5.00 11.87
N VAL A 79 8.02 6.31 11.73
CA VAL A 79 7.36 7.17 12.71
C VAL A 79 5.87 7.23 12.39
N CYS A 80 5.06 6.57 13.21
CA CYS A 80 3.60 6.44 13.07
C CYS A 80 2.84 7.31 14.09
N ILE A 81 3.34 8.53 14.35
CA ILE A 81 2.75 9.48 15.29
C ILE A 81 1.96 10.51 14.52
N GLY A 82 0.63 10.36 14.47
CA GLY A 82 -0.25 11.26 13.71
C GLY A 82 -0.83 12.42 14.52
N GLU A 83 -1.19 12.19 15.79
CA GLU A 83 -1.94 13.17 16.60
C GLU A 83 -1.06 14.28 17.20
N GLN A 84 0.22 14.02 17.43
CA GLN A 84 1.17 14.92 18.08
C GLN A 84 2.27 15.32 17.10
N MET A 85 2.06 16.43 16.39
CA MET A 85 2.99 16.88 15.34
C MET A 85 4.39 17.17 15.87
N ASP A 86 4.48 17.79 17.04
CA ASP A 86 5.75 18.10 17.73
C ASP A 86 6.54 16.83 18.09
N ALA A 87 5.85 15.83 18.65
CA ALA A 87 6.46 14.54 18.96
C ALA A 87 6.91 13.80 17.68
N SER A 88 6.11 13.85 16.60
CA SER A 88 6.47 13.27 15.31
C SER A 88 7.73 13.91 14.73
N ILE A 89 7.80 15.24 14.70
CA ILE A 89 8.94 16.00 14.18
C ILE A 89 10.21 15.70 15.00
N LEU A 90 10.13 15.78 16.32
CA LEU A 90 11.30 15.54 17.19
C LEU A 90 11.77 14.09 17.11
N THR A 91 10.86 13.12 17.09
CA THR A 91 11.20 11.71 16.92
C THR A 91 11.90 11.47 15.60
N THR A 92 11.36 12.00 14.50
CA THR A 92 11.97 11.89 13.16
C THR A 92 13.37 12.49 13.13
N LEU A 93 13.56 13.69 13.71
CA LEU A 93 14.87 14.32 13.84
C LEU A 93 15.86 13.44 14.60
N HIS A 94 15.43 12.83 15.72
CA HIS A 94 16.32 11.95 16.49
C HIS A 94 16.70 10.69 15.70
N LEU A 95 15.76 10.03 15.03
CA LEU A 95 16.03 8.82 14.26
C LEU A 95 16.98 9.09 13.09
N VAL A 96 16.78 10.19 12.36
CA VAL A 96 17.70 10.62 11.29
C VAL A 96 19.09 10.94 11.87
N THR A 97 19.15 11.63 13.02
CA THR A 97 20.42 11.97 13.68
C THR A 97 21.16 10.74 14.23
N LEU A 98 20.42 9.67 14.59
CA LEU A 98 20.98 8.38 14.98
C LEU A 98 21.59 7.61 13.80
N GLY A 99 21.39 8.08 12.57
CA GLY A 99 22.00 7.50 11.38
C GLY A 99 21.30 6.25 10.85
N ILE A 100 20.02 6.07 11.17
CA ILE A 100 19.24 4.96 10.60
C ILE A 100 19.19 5.11 9.07
N PRO A 101 19.50 4.06 8.29
CA PRO A 101 19.67 4.17 6.85
C PRO A 101 18.44 4.70 6.12
N LYS A 102 17.22 4.34 6.58
CA LYS A 102 15.97 4.82 6.02
C LYS A 102 14.99 5.18 7.14
N VAL A 103 14.52 6.42 7.15
CA VAL A 103 13.47 6.89 8.06
C VAL A 103 12.24 7.26 7.24
N ILE A 104 11.10 6.68 7.57
CA ILE A 104 9.80 6.97 6.97
C ILE A 104 8.94 7.63 8.05
N ALA A 105 8.17 8.66 7.70
CA ALA A 105 7.33 9.34 8.67
C ALA A 105 5.92 9.58 8.14
N GLN A 106 4.91 9.31 8.97
CA GLN A 106 3.52 9.62 8.70
C GLN A 106 3.27 11.11 8.87
N ALA A 107 2.73 11.74 7.83
CA ALA A 107 2.29 13.13 7.87
C ALA A 107 0.77 13.24 7.84
N THR A 108 0.22 14.20 8.59
CA THR A 108 -1.21 14.50 8.68
C THR A 108 -1.62 15.74 7.88
N SER A 109 -0.64 16.57 7.47
CA SER A 109 -0.85 17.73 6.60
C SER A 109 0.32 17.92 5.64
N ALA A 110 0.12 18.75 4.63
CA ALA A 110 1.17 19.08 3.66
C ALA A 110 2.36 19.81 4.33
N GLU A 111 2.08 20.74 5.26
CA GLU A 111 3.09 21.48 6.01
C GLU A 111 3.91 20.53 6.92
N HIS A 112 3.22 19.60 7.60
CA HIS A 112 3.87 18.57 8.40
C HIS A 112 4.81 17.73 7.53
N GLY A 113 4.33 17.25 6.39
CA GLY A 113 5.13 16.46 5.46
C GLY A 113 6.36 17.24 4.96
N LEU A 114 6.21 18.50 4.61
CA LEU A 114 7.33 19.33 4.17
C LEU A 114 8.43 19.46 5.24
N ILE A 115 8.04 19.56 6.51
CA ILE A 115 9.01 19.59 7.62
C ILE A 115 9.74 18.25 7.71
N LEU A 116 9.02 17.13 7.69
CA LEU A 116 9.59 15.80 7.79
C LEU A 116 10.55 15.48 6.62
N GLU A 117 10.20 15.88 5.39
CA GLU A 117 11.07 15.76 4.21
C GLU A 117 12.36 16.58 4.39
N LYS A 118 12.25 17.80 4.92
CA LYS A 118 13.43 18.65 5.21
C LYS A 118 14.35 18.07 6.27
N LEU A 119 13.83 17.25 7.17
CA LEU A 119 14.63 16.49 8.15
C LEU A 119 15.32 15.28 7.54
N GLY A 120 14.97 14.89 6.31
CA GLY A 120 15.56 13.74 5.59
C GLY A 120 14.73 12.45 5.66
N ALA A 121 13.48 12.51 6.09
CA ALA A 121 12.59 11.36 6.07
C ALA A 121 11.83 11.23 4.72
N GLU A 122 11.52 10.01 4.35
CA GLU A 122 10.50 9.72 3.34
C GLU A 122 9.12 9.90 3.98
N VAL A 123 8.20 10.61 3.32
CA VAL A 123 6.90 10.94 3.89
C VAL A 123 5.78 10.12 3.27
N VAL A 124 4.89 9.62 4.13
CA VAL A 124 3.66 8.91 3.72
C VAL A 124 2.43 9.60 4.31
N TYR A 125 1.31 9.52 3.60
CA TYR A 125 0.02 10.11 4.00
C TYR A 125 -1.08 9.04 4.01
N PRO A 126 -1.07 8.09 4.96
CA PRO A 126 -1.94 6.91 4.93
C PRO A 126 -3.43 7.24 4.81
N GLU A 127 -3.90 8.24 5.54
CA GLU A 127 -5.30 8.66 5.54
C GLU A 127 -5.71 9.25 4.19
N ARG A 128 -4.86 10.10 3.61
CA ARG A 128 -5.10 10.72 2.29
C ARG A 128 -5.08 9.66 1.19
N ASP A 129 -4.08 8.80 1.20
CA ASP A 129 -3.90 7.78 0.17
C ASP A 129 -5.04 6.77 0.20
N MET A 130 -5.50 6.38 1.41
CA MET A 130 -6.67 5.52 1.57
C MET A 130 -7.96 6.23 1.18
N ALA A 131 -8.12 7.54 1.49
CA ALA A 131 -9.29 8.32 1.08
C ALA A 131 -9.39 8.42 -0.45
N VAL A 132 -8.27 8.64 -1.15
CA VAL A 132 -8.23 8.65 -2.63
C VAL A 132 -8.64 7.28 -3.18
N ARG A 133 -8.12 6.17 -2.62
CA ARG A 133 -8.51 4.81 -3.03
C ARG A 133 -10.01 4.57 -2.80
N LEU A 134 -10.52 4.96 -1.64
CA LEU A 134 -11.95 4.78 -1.33
C LEU A 134 -12.84 5.63 -2.24
N ALA A 135 -12.47 6.90 -2.48
CA ALA A 135 -13.21 7.77 -3.39
C ALA A 135 -13.29 7.17 -4.80
N SER A 136 -12.16 6.69 -5.32
CA SER A 136 -12.13 5.99 -6.62
C SER A 136 -13.07 4.78 -6.65
N ARG A 137 -13.11 3.98 -5.57
CA ARG A 137 -14.03 2.84 -5.47
C ARG A 137 -15.51 3.24 -5.38
N LEU A 138 -15.81 4.37 -4.74
CA LEU A 138 -17.19 4.86 -4.59
C LEU A 138 -17.70 5.52 -5.87
N GLU A 139 -16.85 6.22 -6.60
CA GLU A 139 -17.19 6.84 -7.88
C GLU A 139 -17.46 5.79 -8.96
N THR A 140 -16.78 4.66 -8.88
CA THR A 140 -16.88 3.55 -9.83
C THR A 140 -17.66 2.39 -9.20
N ALA A 141 -18.98 2.55 -9.11
CA ALA A 141 -19.87 1.55 -8.49
C ALA A 141 -19.81 0.14 -9.14
N ARG A 142 -18.98 -0.06 -10.16
CA ARG A 142 -18.75 -1.33 -10.89
C ARG A 142 -17.26 -1.64 -11.16
N GLU A 143 -16.32 -0.79 -10.78
CA GLU A 143 -14.88 -1.08 -10.94
C GLU A 143 -14.30 -1.64 -9.64
N LEU A 144 -14.05 -2.94 -9.67
CA LEU A 144 -13.34 -3.66 -8.63
C LEU A 144 -11.84 -3.43 -8.85
N ASP A 145 -11.20 -2.71 -7.90
CA ASP A 145 -9.76 -2.50 -7.80
C ASP A 145 -9.04 -1.86 -9.01
N ILE A 146 -8.77 -0.55 -8.89
CA ILE A 146 -7.83 0.15 -9.79
C ILE A 146 -6.44 0.08 -9.15
N ILE A 147 -5.49 -0.53 -9.85
CA ILE A 147 -4.06 -0.49 -9.51
C ILE A 147 -3.39 0.55 -10.41
N GLN A 148 -2.92 1.63 -9.82
CA GLN A 148 -2.17 2.65 -10.54
C GLN A 148 -0.72 2.17 -10.76
N LEU A 149 -0.34 1.97 -12.03
CA LEU A 149 1.04 1.63 -12.41
C LEU A 149 1.90 2.87 -12.62
N SER A 150 1.30 3.96 -13.11
CA SER A 150 1.93 5.26 -13.29
C SER A 150 0.85 6.35 -13.31
N GLU A 151 1.25 7.63 -13.41
CA GLU A 151 0.30 8.75 -13.57
C GLU A 151 -0.66 8.58 -14.77
N GLN A 152 -0.24 7.83 -15.78
CA GLN A 152 -0.96 7.69 -17.05
C GLN A 152 -1.57 6.31 -17.27
N ILE A 153 -1.08 5.28 -16.60
CA ILE A 153 -1.46 3.87 -16.85
C ILE A 153 -1.99 3.23 -15.57
N ASN A 154 -3.17 2.65 -15.70
CA ASN A 154 -3.86 1.93 -14.62
C ASN A 154 -4.23 0.52 -15.07
N ILE A 155 -4.31 -0.40 -14.11
CA ILE A 155 -5.00 -1.68 -14.25
C ILE A 155 -6.35 -1.56 -13.57
N SER A 156 -7.41 -2.05 -14.23
CA SER A 156 -8.75 -2.08 -13.64
C SER A 156 -9.42 -3.42 -13.90
N LYS A 157 -10.20 -3.88 -12.93
CA LYS A 157 -11.09 -5.02 -13.05
C LYS A 157 -12.49 -4.50 -13.31
N ILE A 158 -13.11 -4.83 -14.44
CA ILE A 158 -14.46 -4.40 -14.80
C ILE A 158 -15.32 -5.58 -15.22
N GLN A 159 -16.61 -5.52 -14.88
CA GLN A 159 -17.59 -6.44 -15.46
C GLN A 159 -17.72 -6.19 -16.97
N LEU A 160 -17.80 -7.26 -17.76
CA LEU A 160 -18.00 -7.13 -19.21
C LEU A 160 -19.26 -6.31 -19.51
N PRO A 161 -19.17 -5.21 -20.30
CA PRO A 161 -20.36 -4.51 -20.75
C PRO A 161 -21.20 -5.38 -21.69
N GLU A 162 -22.51 -5.37 -21.54
CA GLU A 162 -23.45 -6.24 -22.29
C GLU A 162 -23.26 -6.19 -23.80
N GLN A 163 -22.92 -5.03 -24.35
CA GLN A 163 -22.69 -4.86 -25.80
C GLN A 163 -21.54 -5.70 -26.37
N PHE A 164 -20.70 -6.28 -25.53
CA PHE A 164 -19.58 -7.15 -25.94
C PHE A 164 -19.89 -8.64 -25.72
N VAL A 165 -20.95 -8.97 -25.03
CA VAL A 165 -21.38 -10.36 -24.84
C VAL A 165 -21.60 -11.03 -26.20
N GLY A 166 -21.08 -12.23 -26.39
CA GLY A 166 -21.16 -12.99 -27.65
C GLY A 166 -20.21 -12.53 -28.76
N LYS A 167 -19.41 -11.46 -28.56
CA LYS A 167 -18.36 -11.06 -29.49
C LYS A 167 -17.05 -11.75 -29.15
N SER A 168 -16.23 -11.99 -30.15
CA SER A 168 -14.85 -12.43 -29.89
C SER A 168 -13.99 -11.27 -29.38
N VAL A 169 -12.88 -11.59 -28.70
CA VAL A 169 -11.88 -10.60 -28.28
C VAL A 169 -11.39 -9.77 -29.48
N ALA A 170 -11.17 -10.42 -30.61
CA ALA A 170 -10.78 -9.75 -31.84
C ALA A 170 -11.83 -8.76 -32.35
N ASP A 171 -13.12 -9.16 -32.37
CA ASP A 171 -14.22 -8.31 -32.84
C ASP A 171 -14.52 -7.15 -31.87
N ALA A 172 -14.41 -7.38 -30.58
CA ALA A 172 -14.56 -6.33 -29.57
C ALA A 172 -13.51 -5.23 -29.71
N ASN A 173 -12.30 -5.61 -30.11
CA ASN A 173 -11.18 -4.73 -30.47
C ASN A 173 -10.96 -3.57 -29.47
N LEU A 174 -10.89 -3.90 -28.18
CA LEU A 174 -10.81 -2.93 -27.08
C LEU A 174 -9.56 -2.06 -27.19
N ARG A 175 -8.47 -2.64 -27.69
CA ARG A 175 -7.22 -1.90 -27.88
C ARG A 175 -7.36 -0.73 -28.88
N ARG A 176 -8.02 -0.95 -30.01
CA ARG A 176 -8.20 0.11 -31.02
C ARG A 176 -9.28 1.11 -30.63
N ARG A 177 -10.34 0.64 -29.94
CA ARG A 177 -11.50 1.49 -29.59
C ARG A 177 -11.24 2.37 -28.38
N PHE A 178 -10.55 1.83 -27.36
CA PHE A 178 -10.40 2.47 -26.03
C PHE A 178 -8.94 2.61 -25.61
N GLY A 179 -7.97 2.08 -26.35
CA GLY A 179 -6.56 2.06 -25.94
C GLY A 179 -6.29 1.09 -24.78
N LEU A 180 -7.14 0.06 -24.59
CA LEU A 180 -7.08 -0.88 -23.48
C LEU A 180 -6.60 -2.25 -23.93
N ASN A 181 -5.68 -2.85 -23.16
CA ASN A 181 -5.30 -4.24 -23.37
C ASN A 181 -5.95 -5.11 -22.28
N ILE A 182 -6.44 -6.28 -22.68
CA ILE A 182 -6.95 -7.29 -21.75
C ILE A 182 -5.75 -8.09 -21.24
N ILE A 183 -5.57 -8.17 -19.92
CA ILE A 183 -4.48 -8.94 -19.29
C ILE A 183 -4.97 -10.26 -18.71
N ALA A 184 -6.25 -10.33 -18.31
CA ALA A 184 -6.89 -11.55 -17.86
C ALA A 184 -8.42 -11.44 -18.02
N ILE A 185 -9.10 -12.59 -18.06
CA ILE A 185 -10.57 -12.71 -18.00
C ILE A 185 -10.88 -13.65 -16.85
N GLU A 186 -11.78 -13.25 -15.95
CA GLU A 186 -12.30 -14.11 -14.88
C GLU A 186 -13.73 -14.47 -15.20
N ASN A 187 -14.05 -15.75 -15.11
CA ASN A 187 -15.37 -16.30 -15.24
C ASN A 187 -15.55 -17.38 -14.17
N ASP A 188 -16.59 -17.29 -13.35
CA ASP A 188 -16.93 -18.24 -12.29
C ASP A 188 -15.72 -18.60 -11.39
N GLY A 189 -14.94 -17.58 -10.99
CA GLY A 189 -13.74 -17.73 -10.13
C GLY A 189 -12.52 -18.34 -10.83
N ARG A 190 -12.59 -18.61 -12.12
CA ARG A 190 -11.45 -19.05 -12.92
C ARG A 190 -10.86 -17.90 -13.71
N VAL A 191 -9.56 -17.71 -13.58
CA VAL A 191 -8.82 -16.64 -14.30
C VAL A 191 -8.10 -17.23 -15.49
N LEU A 192 -8.39 -16.66 -16.67
CA LEU A 192 -7.71 -16.95 -17.94
C LEU A 192 -6.70 -15.85 -18.22
N ASP A 193 -5.41 -16.16 -18.16
CA ASP A 193 -4.29 -15.26 -18.43
C ASP A 193 -3.78 -15.35 -19.88
N LYS A 194 -4.11 -16.46 -20.58
CA LYS A 194 -3.76 -16.70 -21.98
C LYS A 194 -5.00 -16.52 -22.86
N ILE A 195 -5.30 -15.26 -23.18
CA ILE A 195 -6.49 -14.91 -23.93
C ILE A 195 -6.26 -15.10 -25.42
N GLN A 196 -7.07 -15.95 -26.05
CA GLN A 196 -7.03 -16.16 -27.50
C GLN A 196 -7.91 -15.11 -28.20
N PRO A 197 -7.54 -14.66 -29.41
CA PRO A 197 -8.34 -13.67 -30.16
C PRO A 197 -9.76 -14.13 -30.50
N ASP A 198 -9.98 -15.43 -30.59
CA ASP A 198 -11.26 -16.08 -30.89
C ASP A 198 -12.09 -16.40 -29.64
N TYR A 199 -11.59 -16.11 -28.43
CA TYR A 199 -12.37 -16.24 -27.22
C TYR A 199 -13.65 -15.40 -27.30
N VAL A 200 -14.82 -16.02 -27.13
CA VAL A 200 -16.12 -15.36 -27.18
C VAL A 200 -16.54 -14.98 -25.77
N PHE A 201 -16.75 -13.70 -25.55
CA PHE A 201 -17.14 -13.16 -24.26
C PHE A 201 -18.48 -13.70 -23.76
N GLN A 202 -18.52 -14.09 -22.48
CA GLN A 202 -19.67 -14.59 -21.76
C GLN A 202 -20.29 -13.49 -20.88
N PRO A 203 -21.59 -13.56 -20.53
CA PRO A 203 -22.25 -12.55 -19.68
C PRO A 203 -21.58 -12.32 -18.33
N GLU A 204 -21.02 -13.39 -17.74
CA GLU A 204 -20.40 -13.39 -16.41
C GLU A 204 -18.93 -12.98 -16.43
N ASP A 205 -18.36 -12.71 -17.62
CA ASP A 205 -16.94 -12.38 -17.73
C ASP A 205 -16.62 -11.07 -17.03
N THR A 206 -15.56 -11.09 -16.27
CA THR A 206 -14.92 -9.93 -15.67
C THR A 206 -13.56 -9.72 -16.31
N LEU A 207 -13.32 -8.54 -16.84
CA LEU A 207 -12.11 -8.22 -17.57
C LEU A 207 -11.09 -7.51 -16.68
N PHE A 208 -9.85 -7.95 -16.72
CA PHE A 208 -8.71 -7.20 -16.20
C PHE A 208 -8.09 -6.43 -17.37
N LEU A 209 -8.18 -5.11 -17.30
CA LEU A 209 -7.75 -4.21 -18.37
C LEU A 209 -6.60 -3.34 -17.92
N VAL A 210 -5.65 -3.08 -18.83
CA VAL A 210 -4.58 -2.11 -18.62
C VAL A 210 -4.62 -1.03 -19.68
N GLY A 211 -4.51 0.24 -19.25
CA GLY A 211 -4.45 1.38 -20.14
C GLY A 211 -4.66 2.71 -19.45
N SER A 212 -4.97 3.76 -20.23
CA SER A 212 -5.18 5.11 -19.69
C SER A 212 -6.48 5.22 -18.89
N ARG A 213 -6.51 6.14 -17.93
CA ARG A 213 -7.72 6.45 -17.15
C ARG A 213 -8.91 6.84 -18.04
N ASP A 214 -8.66 7.60 -19.10
CA ASP A 214 -9.69 7.99 -20.07
C ASP A 214 -10.28 6.78 -20.82
N GLY A 215 -9.44 5.81 -21.22
CA GLY A 215 -9.90 4.58 -21.86
C GLY A 215 -10.74 3.72 -20.95
N LEU A 216 -10.31 3.56 -19.69
CA LEU A 216 -11.06 2.83 -18.66
C LEU A 216 -12.42 3.49 -18.37
N PHE A 217 -12.44 4.81 -18.28
CA PHE A 217 -13.68 5.57 -18.08
C PHE A 217 -14.65 5.41 -19.29
N LYS A 218 -14.15 5.45 -20.53
CA LYS A 218 -14.99 5.28 -21.71
C LYS A 218 -15.64 3.90 -21.80
N ILE A 219 -14.91 2.84 -21.41
CA ILE A 219 -15.49 1.49 -21.44
C ILE A 219 -16.50 1.28 -20.31
N SER A 220 -16.28 1.88 -19.13
CA SER A 220 -17.24 1.79 -18.01
C SER A 220 -18.57 2.48 -18.35
N GLN A 221 -18.55 3.59 -19.09
CA GLN A 221 -19.77 4.24 -19.57
C GLN A 221 -20.56 3.37 -20.55
N CYS A 222 -19.90 2.49 -21.28
CA CYS A 222 -20.57 1.54 -22.15
C CYS A 222 -21.46 0.53 -21.40
N ALA A 223 -21.30 0.41 -20.08
CA ALA A 223 -22.12 -0.44 -19.22
C ALA A 223 -23.37 0.28 -18.68
N HIS A 224 -23.50 1.61 -18.87
CA HIS A 224 -24.59 2.43 -18.31
C HIS A 224 -25.71 2.80 -19.32
N HIS A 225 -25.62 2.35 -20.56
CA HIS A 225 -26.58 2.68 -21.63
C HIS A 225 -27.37 1.45 -22.10
N ALA A 226 -27.76 0.58 -21.17
CA ALA A 226 -28.71 -0.51 -21.41
C ALA A 226 -29.96 -0.31 -20.54
#